data_010e53853c53ad982dda8fa827f8d0e7
#
_entry.id   010e53853c53ad982dda8fa827f8d0e7
#
_cell.length_a   1.000
_cell.length_b   1.000
_cell.length_c   1.000
_cell.angle_alpha   90.00
_cell.angle_beta   90.00
_cell.angle_gamma   90.00
#
_symmetry.space_group_name_H-M   'P 1'
#
loop_
_entity.id
_entity.type
_entity.pdbx_description
1 polymer ?
#
loop_
_entity_poly.entity_id
_entity_poly.type
_entity_poly.pdbx_seq_one_letter_code
_entity_poly.pdbx_strand_id
1 'polypeptide(L)'
;MEKKIQRINAVRITIERRKLARDKKSIRKIFEILEKCRIPCECMAINIDWLAIVVREAEREKINGFAAMLEQELRQTEVYINGDIIMLYIENAQITSRRIGMIISSLAIQDVDIIMQRYIKCEDRLVIGVSADTADQAGQIIREIMESDLYVSC
;
A
#
# COMPACT_ATOMS: atom_id res chain seq x y z
N MET A 1 11.47 24.73 -2.50
CA MET A 1 10.16 24.24 -2.02
C MET A 1 10.37 22.94 -1.26
N GLU A 2 10.05 22.92 0.00
CA GLU A 2 10.15 21.69 0.79
C GLU A 2 9.21 20.62 0.22
N LYS A 3 9.76 19.46 -0.13
CA LYS A 3 8.96 18.33 -0.58
C LYS A 3 8.28 17.72 0.62
N LYS A 4 6.98 17.86 0.68
CA LYS A 4 6.20 17.39 1.82
C LYS A 4 5.89 15.90 1.68
N ILE A 5 6.26 15.12 2.69
CA ILE A 5 5.87 13.72 2.81
C ILE A 5 4.61 13.67 3.68
N GLN A 6 3.52 13.18 3.11
CA GLN A 6 2.29 12.94 3.84
C GLN A 6 2.27 11.51 4.39
N ARG A 7 1.89 11.35 5.65
CA ARG A 7 1.77 10.05 6.31
C ARG A 7 0.31 9.70 6.53
N ILE A 8 -0.07 8.50 6.17
CA ILE A 8 -1.43 7.98 6.39
C ILE A 8 -1.33 6.62 7.07
N ASN A 9 -2.00 6.48 8.22
CA ASN A 9 -2.14 5.20 8.88
C ASN A 9 -3.06 4.30 8.06
N ALA A 10 -2.64 3.07 7.83
CA ALA A 10 -3.35 2.15 6.95
C ALA A 10 -3.43 0.74 7.52
N VAL A 11 -4.34 -0.04 6.96
CA VAL A 11 -4.55 -1.44 7.26
C VAL A 11 -4.54 -2.21 5.95
N ARG A 12 -3.83 -3.34 5.90
CA ARG A 12 -3.83 -4.24 4.77
C ARG A 12 -4.77 -5.41 5.02
N ILE A 13 -5.68 -5.65 4.10
CA ILE A 13 -6.57 -6.80 4.08
C ILE A 13 -6.07 -7.73 2.99
N THR A 14 -5.66 -8.95 3.35
CA THR A 14 -5.24 -9.97 2.40
C THR A 14 -6.32 -11.03 2.31
N ILE A 15 -6.83 -11.24 1.12
CA ILE A 15 -7.87 -12.23 0.82
C ILE A 15 -7.19 -13.36 0.05
N GLU A 16 -7.14 -14.55 0.64
CA GLU A 16 -6.56 -15.74 0.03
C GLU A 16 -7.66 -16.69 -0.41
N ARG A 17 -7.57 -17.08 -1.67
CA ARG A 17 -8.45 -18.08 -2.28
C ARG A 17 -7.72 -18.73 -3.44
N ARG A 18 -7.71 -20.05 -3.49
CA ARG A 18 -7.03 -20.78 -4.57
C ARG A 18 -7.52 -20.33 -5.94
N LYS A 19 -6.57 -19.94 -6.80
CA LYS A 19 -6.81 -19.46 -8.17
C LYS A 19 -7.73 -18.24 -8.25
N LEU A 20 -7.69 -17.38 -7.25
CA LEU A 20 -8.53 -16.19 -7.19
C LEU A 20 -8.45 -15.33 -8.46
N ALA A 21 -7.26 -15.09 -8.97
CA ALA A 21 -7.06 -14.26 -10.15
C ALA A 21 -7.77 -14.78 -11.42
N ARG A 22 -8.07 -16.07 -11.46
CA ARG A 22 -8.79 -16.73 -12.56
C ARG A 22 -10.28 -16.87 -12.30
N ASP A 23 -10.73 -16.56 -11.10
CA ASP A 23 -12.12 -16.68 -10.67
C ASP A 23 -12.80 -15.31 -10.68
N LYS A 24 -13.27 -14.90 -11.85
CA LYS A 24 -13.90 -13.58 -12.03
C LYS A 24 -15.16 -13.40 -11.18
N LYS A 25 -15.90 -14.47 -10.91
CA LYS A 25 -17.09 -14.41 -10.06
C LYS A 25 -16.73 -14.07 -8.62
N SER A 26 -15.70 -14.71 -8.08
CA SER A 26 -15.22 -14.43 -6.73
C SER A 26 -14.65 -13.01 -6.61
N ILE A 27 -13.87 -12.55 -7.59
CA ILE A 27 -13.36 -11.18 -7.62
C ILE A 27 -14.52 -10.18 -7.63
N ARG A 28 -15.52 -10.39 -8.49
CA ARG A 28 -16.71 -9.54 -8.55
C ARG A 28 -17.43 -9.49 -7.21
N LYS A 29 -17.58 -10.64 -6.55
CA LYS A 29 -18.20 -10.75 -5.24
C LYS A 29 -17.45 -9.94 -4.17
N ILE A 30 -16.14 -10.01 -4.17
CA ILE A 30 -15.29 -9.24 -3.26
C ILE A 30 -15.58 -7.73 -3.44
N PHE A 31 -15.57 -7.25 -4.68
CA PHE A 31 -15.84 -5.83 -4.96
C PHE A 31 -17.27 -5.41 -4.60
N GLU A 32 -18.26 -6.27 -4.84
CA GLU A 32 -19.64 -6.00 -4.43
C GLU A 32 -19.75 -5.84 -2.91
N ILE A 33 -19.06 -6.67 -2.13
CA ILE A 33 -19.06 -6.59 -0.67
C ILE A 33 -18.33 -5.32 -0.20
N LEU A 34 -17.20 -4.98 -0.82
CA LEU A 34 -16.49 -3.72 -0.54
C LEU A 34 -17.40 -2.50 -0.74
N GLU A 35 -18.16 -2.50 -1.83
CA GLU A 35 -19.10 -1.43 -2.14
C GLU A 35 -20.25 -1.36 -1.11
N LYS A 36 -20.82 -2.51 -0.75
CA LYS A 36 -21.86 -2.59 0.29
C LYS A 36 -21.37 -2.05 1.64
N CYS A 37 -20.13 -2.37 2.00
CA CYS A 37 -19.51 -1.90 3.24
C CYS A 37 -19.02 -0.45 3.16
N ARG A 38 -19.06 0.17 1.97
CA ARG A 38 -18.57 1.52 1.71
C ARG A 38 -17.14 1.74 2.18
N ILE A 39 -16.25 0.81 1.82
CA ILE A 39 -14.83 0.89 2.15
C ILE A 39 -14.07 1.43 0.95
N PRO A 40 -13.54 2.66 1.01
CA PRO A 40 -12.66 3.17 -0.03
C PRO A 40 -11.28 2.53 0.09
N CYS A 41 -10.71 2.13 -1.05
CA CYS A 41 -9.40 1.49 -1.12
C CYS A 41 -8.34 2.49 -1.55
N GLU A 42 -7.21 2.53 -0.85
CA GLU A 42 -6.06 3.36 -1.24
C GLU A 42 -5.27 2.69 -2.36
N CYS A 43 -5.10 1.40 -2.29
CA CYS A 43 -4.43 0.62 -3.31
C CYS A 43 -4.80 -0.85 -3.21
N MET A 44 -4.51 -1.60 -4.26
CA MET A 44 -4.68 -3.04 -4.28
C MET A 44 -3.62 -3.72 -5.16
N ALA A 45 -3.30 -4.95 -4.82
CA ALA A 45 -2.42 -5.81 -5.58
C ALA A 45 -3.02 -7.20 -5.66
N ILE A 46 -2.93 -7.84 -6.80
CA ILE A 46 -3.47 -9.17 -7.03
C ILE A 46 -2.37 -10.13 -7.48
N ASN A 47 -2.40 -11.34 -6.96
CA ASN A 47 -1.62 -12.48 -7.39
C ASN A 47 -2.59 -13.63 -7.74
N ILE A 48 -2.07 -14.76 -8.18
CA ILE A 48 -2.90 -15.92 -8.57
C ILE A 48 -3.86 -16.33 -7.45
N ASP A 49 -3.37 -16.39 -6.21
CA ASP A 49 -4.11 -16.96 -5.08
C ASP A 49 -4.52 -15.91 -4.02
N TRP A 50 -4.19 -14.65 -4.20
CA TRP A 50 -4.54 -13.64 -3.21
C TRP A 50 -4.78 -12.24 -3.81
N LEU A 51 -5.56 -11.46 -3.09
CA LEU A 51 -5.81 -10.05 -3.33
C LEU A 51 -5.48 -9.29 -2.04
N ALA A 52 -4.58 -8.34 -2.12
CA ALA A 52 -4.28 -7.44 -1.02
C ALA A 52 -4.92 -6.07 -1.28
N ILE A 53 -5.60 -5.56 -0.28
CA ILE A 53 -6.26 -4.25 -0.32
C ILE A 53 -5.73 -3.43 0.84
N VAL A 54 -5.31 -2.20 0.56
CA VAL A 54 -4.89 -1.26 1.61
C VAL A 54 -5.97 -0.19 1.77
N VAL A 55 -6.42 -0.01 3.00
CA VAL A 55 -7.44 0.95 3.38
C VAL A 55 -6.91 1.84 4.51
N ARG A 56 -7.51 3.02 4.68
CA ARG A 56 -7.14 3.91 5.79
C ARG A 56 -7.55 3.31 7.13
N GLU A 57 -6.76 3.56 8.16
CA GLU A 57 -7.07 3.15 9.53
C GLU A 57 -8.46 3.64 10.00
N ALA A 58 -8.90 4.79 9.51
CA ALA A 58 -10.23 5.34 9.78
C ALA A 58 -11.39 4.39 9.38
N GLU A 59 -11.13 3.46 8.45
CA GLU A 59 -12.12 2.49 7.99
C GLU A 59 -12.11 1.17 8.77
N ARG A 60 -11.28 1.06 9.81
CA ARG A 60 -11.06 -0.21 10.56
C ARG A 60 -12.35 -0.84 11.08
N GLU A 61 -13.30 -0.05 11.54
CA GLU A 61 -14.57 -0.57 12.06
C GLU A 61 -15.37 -1.34 11.01
N LYS A 62 -15.27 -0.92 9.74
CA LYS A 62 -15.96 -1.56 8.62
C LYS A 62 -15.29 -2.87 8.18
N ILE A 63 -14.00 -3.02 8.47
CA ILE A 63 -13.20 -4.15 7.99
C ILE A 63 -13.69 -5.47 8.58
N ASN A 64 -14.04 -5.50 9.86
CA ASN A 64 -14.54 -6.72 10.50
C ASN A 64 -15.86 -7.17 9.89
N GLY A 65 -16.76 -6.24 9.61
CA GLY A 65 -18.02 -6.53 8.92
C GLY A 65 -17.78 -7.05 7.50
N PHE A 66 -16.86 -6.44 6.78
CA PHE A 66 -16.45 -6.88 5.45
C PHE A 66 -15.91 -8.32 5.48
N ALA A 67 -14.97 -8.61 6.38
CA ALA A 67 -14.39 -9.94 6.53
C ALA A 67 -15.45 -11.00 6.85
N ALA A 68 -16.36 -10.71 7.78
CA ALA A 68 -17.45 -11.61 8.14
C ALA A 68 -18.39 -11.90 6.96
N MET A 69 -18.77 -10.87 6.21
CA MET A 69 -19.61 -11.04 5.01
C MET A 69 -18.90 -11.84 3.94
N LEU A 70 -17.61 -11.60 3.74
CA LEU A 70 -16.82 -12.29 2.73
C LEU A 70 -16.69 -13.78 3.04
N GLU A 71 -16.37 -14.13 4.27
CA GLU A 71 -16.27 -15.52 4.71
C GLU A 71 -17.61 -16.27 4.60
N GLN A 72 -18.71 -15.56 4.84
CA GLN A 72 -20.05 -16.11 4.73
C GLN A 72 -20.48 -16.34 3.27
N GLU A 73 -20.19 -15.40 2.38
CA GLU A 73 -20.64 -15.42 0.98
C GLU A 73 -19.68 -16.14 0.04
N LEU A 74 -18.38 -16.20 0.39
CA LEU A 74 -17.35 -16.93 -0.34
C LEU A 74 -16.70 -17.98 0.55
N ARG A 75 -17.20 -19.19 0.47
CA ARG A 75 -16.60 -20.32 1.19
C ARG A 75 -15.20 -20.61 0.67
N GLN A 76 -14.33 -21.17 1.54
CA GLN A 76 -12.93 -21.48 1.22
C GLN A 76 -12.09 -20.23 0.94
N THR A 77 -12.44 -19.14 1.55
CA THR A 77 -11.70 -17.88 1.49
C THR A 77 -11.17 -17.53 2.87
N GLU A 78 -9.91 -17.20 2.98
CA GLU A 78 -9.29 -16.76 4.21
C GLU A 78 -9.00 -15.26 4.13
N VAL A 79 -9.25 -14.54 5.22
CA VAL A 79 -9.04 -13.11 5.30
C VAL A 79 -8.07 -12.80 6.42
N TYR A 80 -6.97 -12.12 6.09
CA TYR A 80 -5.96 -11.68 7.04
C TYR A 80 -5.97 -10.16 7.11
N ILE A 81 -5.93 -9.62 8.32
CA ILE A 81 -5.94 -8.18 8.56
C ILE A 81 -4.64 -7.81 9.26
N ASN A 82 -3.81 -6.99 8.60
CA ASN A 82 -2.57 -6.47 9.16
C ASN A 82 -2.71 -4.95 9.32
N GLY A 83 -2.70 -4.48 10.56
CA GLY A 83 -2.62 -3.07 10.91
C GLY A 83 -1.16 -2.60 10.99
N ASP A 84 -0.97 -1.43 11.57
CA ASP A 84 0.36 -0.83 11.83
C ASP A 84 1.21 -0.62 10.55
N ILE A 85 0.52 -0.21 9.48
CA ILE A 85 1.14 0.18 8.23
C ILE A 85 1.05 1.70 8.09
N ILE A 86 2.16 2.31 7.71
CA ILE A 86 2.21 3.73 7.37
C ILE A 86 2.44 3.87 5.87
N MET A 87 1.52 4.55 5.20
CA MET A 87 1.67 4.92 3.81
C MET A 87 2.34 6.30 3.73
N LEU A 88 3.47 6.35 3.04
CA LEU A 88 4.22 7.59 2.80
C LEU A 88 3.93 8.06 1.38
N TYR A 89 3.31 9.23 1.25
CA TYR A 89 2.99 9.87 -0.02
C TYR A 89 3.97 11.00 -0.27
N ILE A 90 4.70 10.92 -1.38
CA ILE A 90 5.66 11.93 -1.79
C ILE A 90 5.13 12.56 -3.07
N GLU A 91 4.67 13.81 -2.95
CA GLU A 91 4.09 14.56 -4.06
C GLU A 91 5.10 15.50 -4.69
N ASN A 92 4.89 15.84 -5.98
CA ASN A 92 5.74 16.72 -6.76
C ASN A 92 7.22 16.32 -6.70
N ALA A 93 7.44 15.02 -6.76
CA ALA A 93 8.73 14.45 -6.49
C ALA A 93 9.70 14.64 -7.67
N GLN A 94 9.19 14.85 -8.90
CA GLN A 94 9.98 14.83 -10.13
C GLN A 94 10.92 13.64 -10.14
N ILE A 95 10.35 12.47 -9.82
CA ILE A 95 11.11 11.27 -9.53
C ILE A 95 11.57 10.59 -10.82
N THR A 96 12.87 10.37 -10.92
CA THR A 96 13.48 9.52 -11.94
C THR A 96 13.50 8.08 -11.45
N SER A 97 13.61 7.13 -12.39
CA SER A 97 13.79 5.70 -12.05
C SER A 97 15.02 5.49 -11.17
N ARG A 98 16.07 6.27 -11.38
CA ARG A 98 17.29 6.24 -10.56
C ARG A 98 17.00 6.59 -9.10
N ARG A 99 16.24 7.67 -8.85
CA ARG A 99 15.85 8.05 -7.48
C ARG A 99 14.99 7.00 -6.81
N ILE A 100 14.04 6.42 -7.52
CA ILE A 100 13.23 5.32 -7.00
C ILE A 100 14.14 4.16 -6.57
N GLY A 101 15.06 3.75 -7.43
CA GLY A 101 16.02 2.69 -7.12
C GLY A 101 16.87 3.00 -5.89
N MET A 102 17.31 4.23 -5.74
CA MET A 102 18.09 4.66 -4.58
C MET A 102 17.26 4.65 -3.29
N ILE A 103 16.03 5.13 -3.34
CA ILE A 103 15.12 5.11 -2.19
C ILE A 103 14.91 3.65 -1.74
N ILE A 104 14.53 2.77 -2.66
CA ILE A 104 14.25 1.38 -2.34
C ILE A 104 15.50 0.67 -1.80
N SER A 105 16.65 0.87 -2.43
CA SER A 105 17.90 0.26 -1.98
C SER A 105 18.33 0.76 -0.59
N SER A 106 18.20 2.07 -0.35
CA SER A 106 18.55 2.65 0.95
C SER A 106 17.63 2.17 2.06
N LEU A 107 16.34 2.06 1.79
CA LEU A 107 15.39 1.50 2.75
C LEU A 107 15.72 0.04 3.06
N ALA A 108 15.99 -0.76 2.03
CA ALA A 108 16.32 -2.18 2.19
C ALA A 108 17.61 -2.40 2.97
N ILE A 109 18.66 -1.60 2.69
CA ILE A 109 19.95 -1.69 3.40
C ILE A 109 19.80 -1.38 4.90
N GLN A 110 18.87 -0.51 5.25
CA GLN A 110 18.61 -0.13 6.65
C GLN A 110 17.51 -0.97 7.32
N ASP A 111 17.19 -2.12 6.74
CA ASP A 111 16.20 -3.06 7.28
C ASP A 111 14.79 -2.47 7.46
N VAL A 112 14.43 -1.51 6.62
CA VAL A 112 13.06 -1.03 6.55
C VAL A 112 12.23 -2.01 5.73
N ASP A 113 11.20 -2.56 6.33
CA ASP A 113 10.29 -3.48 5.65
C ASP A 113 9.34 -2.71 4.72
N ILE A 114 9.54 -2.86 3.43
CA ILE A 114 8.73 -2.22 2.39
C ILE A 114 7.56 -3.14 2.07
N ILE A 115 6.38 -2.75 2.51
CA ILE A 115 5.15 -3.53 2.32
C ILE A 115 4.59 -3.36 0.91
N MET A 116 4.72 -2.13 0.37
CA MET A 116 4.30 -1.83 -0.98
C MET A 116 5.00 -0.59 -1.51
N GLN A 117 5.04 -0.47 -2.84
CA GLN A 117 5.53 0.71 -3.52
C GLN A 117 4.77 0.94 -4.82
N ARG A 118 4.54 2.19 -5.17
CA ARG A 118 3.93 2.56 -6.44
C ARG A 118 4.34 3.97 -6.84
N TYR A 119 4.73 4.15 -8.10
CA TYR A 119 4.91 5.47 -8.70
C TYR A 119 3.79 5.75 -9.69
N ILE A 120 3.09 6.85 -9.46
CA ILE A 120 1.97 7.30 -10.31
C ILE A 120 2.48 8.49 -11.13
N LYS A 121 2.92 8.20 -12.34
CA LYS A 121 3.59 9.16 -13.20
C LYS A 121 2.72 10.39 -13.55
N CYS A 122 1.45 10.17 -13.83
CA CYS A 122 0.53 11.26 -14.18
C CYS A 122 0.26 12.23 -13.02
N GLU A 123 0.44 11.77 -11.78
CA GLU A 123 0.28 12.59 -10.57
C GLU A 123 1.61 13.02 -9.96
N ASP A 124 2.72 12.58 -10.54
CA ASP A 124 4.08 12.75 -9.98
C ASP A 124 4.14 12.40 -8.49
N ARG A 125 3.54 11.29 -8.14
CA ARG A 125 3.39 10.81 -6.77
C ARG A 125 4.07 9.46 -6.57
N LEU A 126 4.95 9.38 -5.59
CA LEU A 126 5.50 8.11 -5.12
C LEU A 126 4.80 7.70 -3.82
N VAL A 127 4.33 6.46 -3.76
CA VAL A 127 3.69 5.90 -2.57
C VAL A 127 4.53 4.73 -2.09
N ILE A 128 4.92 4.76 -0.81
CA ILE A 128 5.66 3.67 -0.16
C ILE A 128 4.96 3.32 1.14
N GLY A 129 4.56 2.07 1.28
CA GLY A 129 4.00 1.54 2.51
C GLY A 129 5.08 0.82 3.31
N VAL A 130 5.23 1.17 4.57
CA VAL A 130 6.21 0.59 5.49
C VAL A 130 5.54 0.20 6.81
N SER A 131 6.23 -0.62 7.59
CA SER A 131 5.85 -0.93 8.95
C SER A 131 5.87 0.33 9.85
N ALA A 132 4.91 0.46 10.75
CA ALA A 132 4.79 1.65 11.60
C ALA A 132 6.03 1.90 12.46
N ASP A 133 6.70 0.84 12.93
CA ASP A 133 7.90 0.93 13.78
C ASP A 133 9.12 1.51 13.03
N THR A 134 9.17 1.42 11.71
CA THR A 134 10.26 1.96 10.89
C THR A 134 9.84 3.19 10.06
N ALA A 135 8.64 3.70 10.25
CA ALA A 135 8.10 4.78 9.43
C ALA A 135 8.89 6.09 9.55
N ASP A 136 9.32 6.46 10.76
CA ASP A 136 10.11 7.68 10.97
C ASP A 136 11.47 7.60 10.28
N GLN A 137 12.15 6.45 10.44
CA GLN A 137 13.41 6.16 9.76
C GLN A 137 13.23 6.21 8.24
N ALA A 138 12.18 5.59 7.71
CA ALA A 138 11.88 5.58 6.29
C ALA A 138 11.63 6.99 5.75
N GLY A 139 10.85 7.78 6.46
CA GLY A 139 10.57 9.18 6.09
C GLY A 139 11.83 10.02 6.03
N GLN A 140 12.74 9.85 6.96
CA GLN A 140 14.03 10.56 7.00
C GLN A 140 14.92 10.15 5.82
N ILE A 141 15.06 8.87 5.54
CA ILE A 141 15.85 8.35 4.41
C ILE A 141 15.34 8.92 3.09
N ILE A 142 14.02 8.88 2.88
CA ILE A 142 13.39 9.40 1.66
C ILE A 142 13.66 10.91 1.54
N ARG A 143 13.49 11.65 2.61
CA ARG A 143 13.73 13.10 2.62
C ARG A 143 15.17 13.44 2.25
N GLU A 144 16.14 12.76 2.86
CA GLU A 144 17.56 12.97 2.56
C GLU A 144 17.89 12.72 1.09
N ILE A 145 17.34 11.66 0.51
CA ILE A 145 17.56 11.34 -0.92
C ILE A 145 16.89 12.38 -1.81
N MET A 146 15.68 12.81 -1.48
CA MET A 146 14.94 13.79 -2.29
C MET A 146 15.54 15.19 -2.23
N GLU A 147 16.19 15.57 -1.15
CA GLU A 147 16.83 16.87 -0.94
C GLU A 147 18.29 16.90 -1.41
N SER A 148 18.88 15.77 -1.74
CA SER A 148 20.28 15.67 -2.13
C SER A 148 20.50 16.18 -3.56
N ASP A 149 21.28 17.25 -3.70
CA ASP A 149 21.67 17.82 -5.00
C ASP A 149 22.64 16.94 -5.80
N LEU A 150 23.27 15.95 -5.16
CA LEU A 150 24.19 15.01 -5.79
C LEU A 150 23.53 14.17 -6.91
N TYR A 151 22.21 14.19 -7.01
CA TYR A 151 21.44 13.38 -7.94
C TYR A 151 20.72 14.20 -9.02
N VAL A 152 20.91 15.51 -9.03
CA VAL A 152 20.28 16.41 -10.00
C VAL A 152 21.14 16.64 -11.24
N SER A 153 22.43 16.34 -11.15
CA SER A 153 23.38 16.58 -12.23
C SER A 153 23.89 15.28 -12.88
N CYS A 154 23.04 14.71 -13.71
CA CYS A 154 23.44 13.82 -14.80
C CYS A 154 22.29 13.69 -15.79
#